data_70416d40032eecefb88ec5ab9fce84fe
#
_entry.id   70416d40032eecefb88ec5ab9fce84fe
#
_cell.length_a   1.000
_cell.length_b   1.000
_cell.length_c   1.000
_cell.angle_alpha   90.00
_cell.angle_beta   90.00
_cell.angle_gamma   90.00
#
_symmetry.space_group_name_H-M   'P 1'
#
loop_
_entity.id
_entity.type
_entity.pdbx_description
1 polymer ?
#
loop_
_entity_poly.entity_id
_entity_poly.type
_entity_poly.pdbx_seq_one_letter_code
_entity_poly.pdbx_strand_id
1 'polypeptide(L)'
;MTKKRYTVTSALPYANGPLHIGHIAGAYLPADIFVRYLKLKGNDVAFICGSDEHGAAITLRAKKDGVSPKEIVDKYHHLNKKSFADFGIDFSIYHRTSSQLHHDTAKEFFSELNNNNQFTQKTSEQFYDDENNQFL
;
A
#
# COMPACT_ATOMS: atom_id res chain seq x y z
N MET A 1 23.33 -4.36 26.34
CA MET A 1 21.89 -4.10 26.17
C MET A 1 21.33 -5.09 25.15
N THR A 2 20.21 -5.75 25.44
CA THR A 2 19.55 -6.66 24.49
C THR A 2 19.02 -5.88 23.30
N LYS A 3 19.41 -6.27 22.10
CA LYS A 3 18.98 -5.69 20.83
C LYS A 3 17.46 -5.91 20.66
N LYS A 4 16.68 -4.85 20.57
CA LYS A 4 15.24 -4.95 20.33
C LYS A 4 14.96 -5.02 18.84
N ARG A 5 13.89 -5.73 18.48
CA ARG A 5 13.37 -5.79 17.11
C ARG A 5 12.15 -4.90 16.95
N TYR A 6 12.10 -4.18 15.86
CA TYR A 6 10.99 -3.31 15.50
C TYR A 6 10.56 -3.56 14.06
N THR A 7 9.26 -3.61 13.84
CA THR A 7 8.66 -3.48 12.52
C THR A 7 7.98 -2.12 12.47
N VAL A 8 8.41 -1.28 11.56
CA VAL A 8 7.82 0.04 11.31
C VAL A 8 7.15 0.01 9.95
N THR A 9 5.90 0.45 9.89
CA THR A 9 5.13 0.52 8.65
C THR A 9 4.71 1.95 8.38
N SER A 10 4.61 2.31 7.11
CA SER A 10 3.95 3.54 6.66
C SER A 10 2.69 3.19 5.88
N ALA A 11 1.73 4.13 5.81
CA ALA A 11 0.55 3.98 4.97
C ALA A 11 0.94 3.70 3.51
N LEU A 12 0.27 2.73 2.89
CA LEU A 12 0.53 2.41 1.49
C LEU A 12 -0.01 3.52 0.59
N PRO A 13 0.83 4.16 -0.25
CA PRO A 13 0.34 5.13 -1.21
C PRO A 13 -0.51 4.46 -2.28
N TYR A 14 -1.63 5.08 -2.61
CA TYR A 14 -2.52 4.59 -3.65
C TYR A 14 -1.91 4.82 -5.03
N ALA A 15 -1.79 3.74 -5.84
CA ALA A 15 -1.06 3.77 -7.11
C ALA A 15 -1.90 4.33 -8.27
N ASN A 16 -2.54 5.49 -8.08
CA ASN A 16 -3.34 6.20 -9.08
C ASN A 16 -2.82 7.59 -9.43
N GLY A 17 -1.73 8.01 -8.82
CA GLY A 17 -1.12 9.32 -9.01
C GLY A 17 0.27 9.46 -8.41
N PRO A 18 0.98 10.57 -8.70
CA PRO A 18 2.27 10.86 -8.10
C PRO A 18 2.12 11.26 -6.63
N LEU A 19 3.16 11.01 -5.86
CA LEU A 19 3.28 11.56 -4.51
C LEU A 19 3.44 13.10 -4.59
N HIS A 20 2.92 13.79 -3.59
CA HIS A 20 3.18 15.21 -3.37
C HIS A 20 3.83 15.43 -2.00
N ILE A 21 4.32 16.64 -1.76
CA ILE A 21 5.07 16.97 -0.55
C ILE A 21 4.30 16.68 0.74
N GLY A 22 2.98 16.80 0.74
CA GLY A 22 2.14 16.46 1.89
C GLY A 22 2.17 14.97 2.25
N HIS A 23 2.24 14.08 1.26
CA HIS A 23 2.45 12.65 1.51
C HIS A 23 3.83 12.41 2.16
N ILE A 24 4.87 13.00 1.59
CA ILE A 24 6.25 12.84 2.07
C ILE A 24 6.37 13.35 3.50
N ALA A 25 5.96 14.59 3.75
CA ALA A 25 6.12 15.25 5.07
C ALA A 25 5.17 14.68 6.13
N GLY A 26 3.98 14.23 5.73
CA GLY A 26 2.95 13.77 6.69
C GLY A 26 3.12 12.33 7.15
N ALA A 27 3.60 11.43 6.28
CA ALA A 27 3.62 10.00 6.58
C ALA A 27 5.01 9.36 6.47
N TYR A 28 5.74 9.61 5.38
CA TYR A 28 6.90 8.80 5.06
C TYR A 28 8.19 9.31 5.70
N LEU A 29 8.42 10.61 5.65
CA LEU A 29 9.61 11.24 6.25
C LEU A 29 9.64 11.10 7.78
N PRO A 30 8.55 11.32 8.52
CA PRO A 30 8.54 11.08 9.97
C PRO A 30 8.85 9.63 10.35
N ALA A 31 8.32 8.66 9.58
CA ALA A 31 8.62 7.25 9.80
C ALA A 31 10.09 6.92 9.51
N ASP A 32 10.67 7.45 8.43
CA ASP A 32 12.08 7.24 8.08
C ASP A 32 13.01 7.85 9.15
N ILE A 33 12.71 9.04 9.65
CA ILE A 33 13.47 9.67 10.76
C ILE A 33 13.44 8.77 12.00
N PHE A 34 12.26 8.25 12.35
CA PHE A 34 12.12 7.33 13.49
C PHE A 34 12.91 6.03 13.29
N VAL A 35 12.86 5.45 12.10
CA VAL A 35 13.64 4.25 11.75
C VAL A 35 15.14 4.51 11.88
N ARG A 36 15.62 5.64 11.34
CA ARG A 36 17.05 6.04 11.48
C ARG A 36 17.44 6.19 12.93
N TYR A 37 16.61 6.84 13.73
CA TYR A 37 16.85 6.95 15.17
C TYR A 37 16.97 5.58 15.84
N LEU A 38 16.07 4.64 15.55
CA LEU A 38 16.10 3.29 16.10
C LEU A 38 17.37 2.52 15.68
N LYS A 39 17.76 2.63 14.41
CA LYS A 39 18.99 2.02 13.86
C LYS A 39 20.23 2.60 14.55
N LEU A 40 20.29 3.92 14.76
CA LEU A 40 21.38 4.58 15.47
C LEU A 40 21.50 4.14 16.94
N LYS A 41 20.39 3.76 17.56
CA LYS A 41 20.36 3.14 18.90
C LYS A 41 20.80 1.67 18.91
N GLY A 42 21.21 1.12 17.77
CA GLY A 42 21.67 -0.26 17.64
C GLY A 42 20.55 -1.30 17.59
N ASN A 43 19.29 -0.91 17.37
CA ASN A 43 18.17 -1.84 17.25
C ASN A 43 18.11 -2.50 15.86
N ASP A 44 17.44 -3.66 15.79
CA ASP A 44 17.11 -4.35 14.56
C ASP A 44 15.76 -3.81 14.05
N VAL A 45 15.72 -3.20 12.86
CA VAL A 45 14.54 -2.49 12.37
C VAL A 45 14.24 -2.90 10.94
N ALA A 46 13.04 -3.43 10.71
CA ALA A 46 12.43 -3.59 9.40
C ALA A 46 11.49 -2.41 9.13
N PHE A 47 11.75 -1.65 8.06
CA PHE A 47 10.88 -0.57 7.60
C PHE A 47 10.14 -1.00 6.34
N ILE A 48 8.83 -1.16 6.42
CA ILE A 48 8.02 -1.80 5.38
C ILE A 48 6.98 -0.83 4.85
N CYS A 49 6.86 -0.77 3.52
CA CYS A 49 5.81 -0.06 2.80
C CYS A 49 5.53 -0.78 1.47
N GLY A 50 4.59 -0.26 0.70
CA GLY A 50 4.25 -0.77 -0.63
C GLY A 50 3.22 0.10 -1.31
N SER A 51 2.90 -0.19 -2.57
CA SER A 51 1.82 0.46 -3.29
C SER A 51 0.49 -0.22 -3.02
N ASP A 52 -0.56 0.55 -2.74
CA ASP A 52 -1.94 0.09 -2.79
C ASP A 52 -2.43 0.14 -4.24
N GLU A 53 -2.76 -1.03 -4.80
CA GLU A 53 -2.96 -1.21 -6.24
C GLU A 53 -4.34 -1.74 -6.62
N HIS A 54 -5.30 -1.69 -5.70
CA HIS A 54 -6.68 -2.14 -5.94
C HIS A 54 -7.69 -1.02 -5.70
N GLY A 55 -8.83 -1.09 -6.38
CA GLY A 55 -9.97 -0.21 -6.15
C GLY A 55 -10.45 0.60 -7.36
N ALA A 56 -11.65 1.15 -7.25
CA ALA A 56 -12.36 1.81 -8.34
C ALA A 56 -11.63 3.02 -8.95
N ALA A 57 -10.91 3.80 -8.14
CA ALA A 57 -10.21 4.98 -8.62
C ALA A 57 -9.07 4.65 -9.61
N ILE A 58 -8.44 3.47 -9.49
CA ILE A 58 -7.45 2.99 -10.47
C ILE A 58 -8.13 2.65 -11.80
N THR A 59 -9.28 1.96 -11.74
CA THR A 59 -10.06 1.62 -12.93
C THR A 59 -10.57 2.88 -13.65
N LEU A 60 -11.07 3.86 -12.89
CA LEU A 60 -11.54 5.13 -13.45
C LEU A 60 -10.38 5.91 -14.08
N ARG A 61 -9.22 5.92 -13.43
CA ARG A 61 -8.01 6.56 -13.99
C ARG A 61 -7.57 5.87 -15.27
N ALA A 62 -7.56 4.56 -15.31
CA ALA A 62 -7.21 3.76 -16.49
C ALA A 62 -8.15 4.06 -17.67
N LYS A 63 -9.47 4.09 -17.43
CA LYS A 63 -10.48 4.48 -18.44
C LYS A 63 -10.21 5.89 -18.99
N LYS A 64 -9.94 6.86 -18.10
CA LYS A 64 -9.67 8.25 -18.49
C LYS A 64 -8.40 8.38 -19.34
N ASP A 65 -7.35 7.64 -18.99
CA ASP A 65 -6.06 7.70 -19.66
C ASP A 65 -5.99 6.76 -20.89
N GLY A 66 -7.03 5.94 -21.14
CA GLY A 66 -7.11 5.00 -22.27
C GLY A 66 -6.13 3.82 -22.18
N VAL A 67 -5.79 3.42 -20.97
CA VAL A 67 -4.83 2.33 -20.69
C VAL A 67 -5.43 1.28 -19.76
N SER A 68 -4.73 0.17 -19.55
CA SER A 68 -5.17 -0.85 -18.59
C SER A 68 -4.91 -0.42 -17.13
N PRO A 69 -5.70 -0.92 -16.16
CA PRO A 69 -5.41 -0.72 -14.74
C PRO A 69 -4.00 -1.14 -14.34
N LYS A 70 -3.48 -2.20 -14.96
CA LYS A 70 -2.13 -2.69 -14.72
C LYS A 70 -1.07 -1.66 -15.13
N GLU A 71 -1.22 -1.01 -16.27
CA GLU A 71 -0.29 0.03 -16.72
C GLU A 71 -0.28 1.24 -15.76
N ILE A 72 -1.45 1.61 -15.22
CA ILE A 72 -1.55 2.68 -14.21
C ILE A 72 -0.74 2.31 -12.95
N VAL A 73 -1.00 1.15 -12.37
CA VAL A 73 -0.32 0.77 -11.12
C VAL A 73 1.18 0.53 -11.33
N ASP A 74 1.58 -0.04 -12.46
CA ASP A 74 3.00 -0.21 -12.80
C ASP A 74 3.72 1.15 -12.88
N LYS A 75 3.12 2.10 -13.60
CA LYS A 75 3.65 3.47 -13.73
C LYS A 75 3.84 4.13 -12.37
N TYR A 76 2.79 4.16 -11.55
CA TYR A 76 2.83 4.88 -10.28
C TYR A 76 3.60 4.14 -9.19
N HIS A 77 3.64 2.82 -9.20
CA HIS A 77 4.54 2.07 -8.34
C HIS A 77 6.01 2.48 -8.56
N HIS A 78 6.46 2.48 -9.83
CA HIS A 78 7.84 2.83 -10.14
C HIS A 78 8.14 4.31 -9.86
N LEU A 79 7.21 5.21 -10.20
CA LEU A 79 7.36 6.64 -9.95
C LEU A 79 7.47 6.93 -8.45
N ASN A 80 6.57 6.36 -7.65
CA ASN A 80 6.54 6.60 -6.20
C ASN A 80 7.77 5.98 -5.52
N LYS A 81 8.18 4.77 -5.93
CA LYS A 81 9.41 4.14 -5.45
C LYS A 81 10.64 5.00 -5.73
N LYS A 82 10.74 5.56 -6.95
CA LYS A 82 11.81 6.48 -7.30
C LYS A 82 11.75 7.76 -6.47
N SER A 83 10.56 8.34 -6.27
CA SER A 83 10.40 9.55 -5.45
C SER A 83 10.88 9.33 -4.02
N PHE A 84 10.56 8.19 -3.39
CA PHE A 84 11.08 7.86 -2.07
C PHE A 84 12.62 7.79 -2.05
N ALA A 85 13.21 7.15 -3.05
CA ALA A 85 14.66 7.06 -3.15
C ALA A 85 15.31 8.45 -3.33
N ASP A 86 14.71 9.33 -4.17
CA ASP A 86 15.18 10.69 -4.40
C ASP A 86 15.12 11.55 -3.10
N PHE A 87 14.17 11.29 -2.20
CA PHE A 87 14.09 11.89 -0.87
C PHE A 87 14.96 11.18 0.18
N GLY A 88 15.69 10.14 -0.20
CA GLY A 88 16.53 9.36 0.70
C GLY A 88 15.74 8.52 1.71
N ILE A 89 14.45 8.27 1.48
CA ILE A 89 13.62 7.38 2.31
C ILE A 89 13.94 5.94 1.93
N ASP A 90 14.46 5.18 2.90
CA ASP A 90 15.03 3.85 2.68
C ASP A 90 14.18 2.76 3.35
N PHE A 91 13.23 2.22 2.61
CA PHE A 91 12.45 1.06 3.05
C PHE A 91 13.28 -0.21 2.96
N SER A 92 13.22 -1.06 3.98
CA SER A 92 13.74 -2.43 3.91
C SER A 92 13.01 -3.23 2.82
N ILE A 93 11.70 -2.99 2.68
CA ILE A 93 10.85 -3.58 1.65
C ILE A 93 9.85 -2.52 1.18
N TYR A 94 9.82 -2.26 -0.13
CA TYR A 94 8.75 -1.54 -0.81
C TYR A 94 8.13 -2.45 -1.86
N HIS A 95 6.95 -3.01 -1.56
CA HIS A 95 6.33 -4.07 -2.36
C HIS A 95 4.99 -3.63 -2.95
N ARG A 96 4.18 -4.56 -3.44
CA ARG A 96 2.92 -4.29 -4.16
C ARG A 96 1.79 -5.15 -3.62
N THR A 97 0.59 -4.57 -3.45
CA THR A 97 -0.60 -5.34 -3.06
C THR A 97 -1.09 -6.25 -4.19
N SER A 98 -0.74 -5.95 -5.45
CA SER A 98 -1.07 -6.80 -6.61
C SER A 98 -0.10 -7.96 -6.84
N SER A 99 0.91 -8.13 -5.99
CA SER A 99 1.85 -9.26 -6.13
C SER A 99 1.21 -10.60 -5.76
N GLN A 100 1.68 -11.67 -6.37
CA GLN A 100 1.20 -13.03 -6.07
C GLN A 100 1.39 -13.38 -4.59
N LEU A 101 2.55 -13.04 -4.03
CA LEU A 101 2.84 -13.26 -2.62
C LEU A 101 1.81 -12.58 -1.71
N HIS A 102 1.43 -11.33 -2.01
CA HIS A 102 0.42 -10.61 -1.22
C HIS A 102 -0.96 -11.27 -1.36
N HIS A 103 -1.34 -11.66 -2.57
CA HIS A 103 -2.61 -12.34 -2.82
C HIS A 103 -2.71 -13.67 -2.05
N ASP A 104 -1.65 -14.48 -2.07
CA ASP A 104 -1.64 -15.77 -1.39
C ASP A 104 -1.72 -15.58 0.12
N THR A 105 -0.91 -14.67 0.67
CA THR A 105 -0.93 -14.35 2.10
C THR A 105 -2.29 -13.79 2.55
N ALA A 106 -2.89 -12.87 1.78
CA ALA A 106 -4.19 -12.31 2.11
C ALA A 106 -5.31 -13.36 2.10
N LYS A 107 -5.27 -14.29 1.14
CA LYS A 107 -6.22 -15.41 1.09
C LYS A 107 -6.08 -16.34 2.31
N GLU A 108 -4.84 -16.66 2.69
CA GLU A 108 -4.55 -17.48 3.86
C GLU A 108 -5.12 -16.83 5.13
N PHE A 109 -4.80 -15.55 5.37
CA PHE A 109 -5.35 -14.80 6.50
C PHE A 109 -6.88 -14.76 6.53
N PHE A 110 -7.49 -14.47 5.37
CA PHE A 110 -8.94 -14.45 5.25
C PHE A 110 -9.54 -15.82 5.61
N SER A 111 -8.94 -16.90 5.08
CA SER A 111 -9.41 -18.25 5.30
C SER A 111 -9.30 -18.65 6.79
N GLU A 112 -8.20 -18.30 7.44
CA GLU A 112 -8.03 -18.55 8.88
C GLU A 112 -9.07 -17.80 9.72
N LEU A 113 -9.29 -16.52 9.45
CA LEU A 113 -10.29 -15.72 10.16
C LEU A 113 -11.70 -16.27 9.94
N ASN A 114 -12.02 -16.67 8.71
CA ASN A 114 -13.31 -17.25 8.38
C ASN A 114 -13.54 -18.60 9.11
N ASN A 115 -12.53 -19.48 9.09
CA ASN A 115 -12.60 -20.77 9.77
C ASN A 115 -12.72 -20.64 11.30
N ASN A 116 -12.20 -19.55 11.84
CA ASN A 116 -12.31 -19.20 13.26
C ASN A 116 -13.58 -18.39 13.59
N ASN A 117 -14.54 -18.28 12.66
CA ASN A 117 -15.82 -17.56 12.83
C ASN A 117 -15.64 -16.10 13.28
N GLN A 118 -14.61 -15.42 12.76
CA GLN A 118 -14.32 -14.01 13.09
C GLN A 118 -15.12 -13.02 12.23
N PHE A 119 -15.87 -13.50 11.23
CA PHE A 119 -16.66 -12.65 10.35
C PHE A 119 -18.15 -12.72 10.67
N THR A 120 -18.82 -11.59 10.47
CA THR A 120 -20.29 -11.50 10.43
C THR A 120 -20.71 -11.05 9.05
N GLN A 121 -21.76 -11.68 8.51
CA GLN A 121 -22.32 -11.27 7.23
C GLN A 121 -23.38 -10.19 7.43
N LYS A 122 -23.29 -9.11 6.65
CA LYS A 122 -24.29 -8.03 6.57
C LYS A 122 -24.64 -7.76 5.13
N THR A 123 -25.92 -7.48 4.88
CA THR A 123 -26.42 -7.04 3.58
C THR A 123 -26.76 -5.55 3.65
N SER A 124 -26.36 -4.78 2.66
CA SER A 124 -26.75 -3.37 2.52
C SER A 124 -27.08 -3.07 1.08
N GLU A 125 -28.02 -2.14 0.87
CA GLU A 125 -28.30 -1.61 -0.47
C GLU A 125 -27.20 -0.62 -0.86
N GLN A 126 -26.78 -0.66 -2.14
CA GLN A 126 -25.80 0.26 -2.70
C GLN A 126 -26.25 0.73 -4.07
N PHE A 127 -25.92 1.97 -4.40
CA PHE A 127 -26.18 2.50 -5.73
C PHE A 127 -25.25 1.86 -6.75
N TYR A 128 -25.83 1.42 -7.85
CA TYR A 128 -25.14 0.78 -8.97
C TYR A 128 -25.51 1.47 -10.27
N ASP A 129 -24.52 1.77 -11.08
CA ASP A 129 -24.68 2.36 -12.40
C ASP A 129 -24.65 1.25 -13.44
N ASP A 130 -25.83 0.88 -13.98
CA ASP A 130 -25.99 -0.17 -14.97
C ASP A 130 -25.34 0.18 -16.32
N GLU A 131 -25.27 1.47 -16.68
CA GLU A 131 -24.69 1.91 -17.95
C GLU A 131 -23.18 1.73 -17.95
N ASN A 132 -22.53 2.07 -16.85
CA ASN A 132 -21.07 1.95 -16.69
C ASN A 132 -20.64 0.66 -16.00
N ASN A 133 -21.60 -0.18 -15.58
CA ASN A 133 -21.38 -1.47 -14.91
C ASN A 133 -20.45 -1.34 -13.69
N GLN A 134 -20.78 -0.42 -12.77
CA GLN A 134 -19.99 -0.13 -11.59
C GLN A 134 -20.83 0.35 -10.41
N PHE A 135 -20.34 0.11 -9.19
CA PHE A 135 -20.87 0.74 -7.98
C PHE A 135 -20.48 2.23 -7.93
N LEU A 136 -21.38 3.05 -7.36
CA LEU A 136 -21.18 4.49 -7.19
C LEU A 136 -20.49 4.81 -5.86
#